data_a43e5b6dd5940be4b05bcca1fafeb7f5
#
_entry.id   a43e5b6dd5940be4b05bcca1fafeb7f5
#
_cell.length_a   1.000
_cell.length_b   1.000
_cell.length_c   1.000
_cell.angle_alpha   90.00
_cell.angle_beta   90.00
_cell.angle_gamma   90.00
#
_symmetry.space_group_name_H-M   'P 1'
#
loop_
_entity.id
_entity.type
_entity.pdbx_description
1 polymer ?
#
loop_
_entity_poly.entity_id
_entity_poly.type
_entity_poly.pdbx_seq_one_letter_code
_entity_poly.pdbx_strand_id
1 'polypeptide(L)' 'MSYDQFPDRLSRPMSRGQAATLHTLSVEAYQPKLFEKNLTVEEADRRIEALREEIALANSF' A
#
# COMPACT_ATOMS: atom_id res chain seq x y z
N MET A 1 8.70 -8.13 -27.52
CA MET A 1 9.33 -8.15 -26.24
C MET A 1 8.40 -8.59 -25.16
N SER A 2 8.85 -9.49 -24.38
CA SER A 2 7.97 -10.03 -23.37
C SER A 2 7.65 -9.03 -22.27
N TYR A 3 8.43 -7.99 -22.15
CA TYR A 3 8.14 -7.00 -21.14
C TYR A 3 6.82 -6.33 -21.34
N ASP A 4 6.41 -6.20 -22.58
CA ASP A 4 5.16 -5.55 -22.86
C ASP A 4 4.00 -6.34 -22.34
N GLN A 5 4.23 -7.59 -22.00
CA GLN A 5 3.16 -8.45 -21.56
C GLN A 5 3.07 -8.55 -20.08
N PHE A 6 3.99 -7.97 -19.38
CA PHE A 6 3.87 -7.90 -17.93
C PHE A 6 2.66 -7.07 -17.59
N PRO A 7 1.93 -7.50 -16.60
CA PRO A 7 0.76 -6.72 -16.20
C PRO A 7 1.18 -5.32 -15.83
N ASP A 8 0.60 -4.36 -16.54
CA ASP A 8 0.87 -2.98 -16.23
C ASP A 8 0.52 -2.67 -14.79
N ARG A 9 -0.43 -3.42 -14.22
CA ARG A 9 -0.84 -3.16 -12.86
C ARG A 9 0.29 -3.35 -11.86
N LEU A 10 1.34 -4.09 -12.23
CA LEU A 10 2.48 -4.27 -11.34
C LEU A 10 3.36 -3.03 -11.29
N SER A 11 3.37 -2.25 -12.37
CA SER A 11 4.21 -1.07 -12.43
C SER A 11 3.40 0.22 -12.46
N ARG A 12 2.08 0.13 -12.45
CA ARG A 12 1.25 1.31 -12.43
C ARG A 12 1.34 2.01 -11.09
N PRO A 13 1.25 3.34 -11.11
CA PRO A 13 1.15 4.05 -9.85
C PRO A 13 -0.11 3.64 -9.11
N MET A 14 -0.05 3.67 -7.80
CA MET A 14 -1.21 3.34 -7.01
C MET A 14 -2.35 4.30 -7.32
N SER A 15 -3.57 3.82 -7.13
CA SER A 15 -4.75 4.62 -7.36
C SER A 15 -4.93 5.64 -6.25
N ARG A 16 -5.82 6.61 -6.48
CA ARG A 16 -6.14 7.58 -5.44
C ARG A 16 -6.72 6.90 -4.22
N GLY A 17 -7.56 5.89 -4.44
CA GLY A 17 -8.14 5.15 -3.34
C GLY A 17 -7.08 4.45 -2.52
N GLN A 18 -6.12 3.83 -3.20
CA GLN A 18 -5.04 3.18 -2.49
C GLN A 18 -4.22 4.20 -1.71
N ALA A 19 -3.94 5.33 -2.32
CA ALA A 19 -3.15 6.35 -1.65
C ALA A 19 -3.86 6.85 -0.40
N ALA A 20 -5.15 7.10 -0.49
CA ALA A 20 -5.91 7.56 0.66
C ALA A 20 -5.95 6.51 1.76
N THR A 21 -6.19 5.26 1.39
CA THR A 21 -6.24 4.17 2.34
C THR A 21 -4.90 3.99 3.02
N LEU A 22 -3.84 3.94 2.21
CA LEU A 22 -2.50 3.74 2.75
C LEU A 22 -2.12 4.87 3.68
N HIS A 23 -2.43 6.09 3.30
CA HIS A 23 -2.10 7.23 4.15
C HIS A 23 -2.81 7.13 5.49
N THR A 24 -4.11 6.86 5.46
CA THR A 24 -4.88 6.74 6.70
C THR A 24 -4.33 5.63 7.59
N LEU A 25 -4.06 4.48 7.00
CA LEU A 25 -3.56 3.36 7.79
C LEU A 25 -2.17 3.64 8.35
N SER A 26 -1.33 4.30 7.57
CA SER A 26 0.03 4.59 8.05
C SER A 26 -0.02 5.54 9.24
N VAL A 27 -0.95 6.47 9.23
CA VAL A 27 -1.12 7.37 10.37
C VAL A 27 -1.65 6.61 11.57
N GLU A 28 -2.65 5.76 11.35
CA GLU A 28 -3.24 5.00 12.44
C GLU A 28 -2.24 4.06 13.10
N ALA A 29 -1.34 3.52 12.29
CA ALA A 29 -0.34 2.60 12.82
C ALA A 29 0.90 3.32 13.32
N TYR A 30 0.91 4.63 13.29
CA TYR A 30 2.07 5.43 13.69
C TYR A 30 3.30 5.11 12.86
N GLN A 31 3.07 4.82 11.58
CA GLN A 31 4.17 4.51 10.67
C GLN A 31 4.04 5.33 9.40
N PRO A 32 4.12 6.66 9.52
CA PRO A 32 3.92 7.51 8.33
C PRO A 32 4.95 7.26 7.23
N LYS A 33 6.08 6.68 7.56
CA LYS A 33 7.10 6.39 6.57
C LYS A 33 6.65 5.36 5.55
N LEU A 34 5.65 4.57 5.89
CA LEU A 34 5.16 3.56 4.97
C LEU A 34 4.33 4.15 3.85
N PHE A 35 3.93 5.40 3.96
CA PHE A 35 3.25 6.08 2.88
C PHE A 35 4.26 6.80 2.01
N GLU A 36 4.24 6.51 0.71
CA GLU A 36 5.05 7.20 -0.27
C GLU A 36 4.20 7.47 -1.49
N LYS A 37 4.49 8.57 -2.15
CA LYS A 37 3.68 8.99 -3.28
C LYS A 37 3.94 8.18 -4.54
N ASN A 38 5.11 7.58 -4.63
CA ASN A 38 5.54 6.93 -5.86
C ASN A 38 5.42 5.42 -5.84
N LEU A 39 4.56 4.91 -5.01
CA LEU A 39 4.38 3.47 -4.93
C LEU A 39 3.60 2.95 -6.11
N THR A 40 3.90 1.72 -6.51
CA THR A 40 3.10 1.02 -7.50
C THR A 40 1.87 0.43 -6.82
N VAL A 41 0.92 0.00 -7.66
CA VAL A 41 -0.29 -0.64 -7.15
C VAL A 41 0.07 -1.83 -6.27
N GLU A 42 0.99 -2.65 -6.72
CA GLU A 42 1.34 -3.84 -5.97
C GLU A 42 2.01 -3.51 -4.65
N GLU A 43 2.92 -2.57 -4.69
CA GLU A 43 3.61 -2.18 -3.47
C GLU A 43 2.66 -1.55 -2.47
N ALA A 44 1.73 -0.74 -2.97
CA ALA A 44 0.73 -0.12 -2.11
C ALA A 44 -0.15 -1.18 -1.46
N ASP A 45 -0.54 -2.20 -2.23
CA ASP A 45 -1.34 -3.28 -1.68
C ASP A 45 -0.62 -4.01 -0.55
N ARG A 46 0.66 -4.27 -0.75
CA ARG A 46 1.44 -4.93 0.27
C ARG A 46 1.49 -4.13 1.55
N ARG A 47 1.71 -2.83 1.42
CA ARG A 47 1.80 -2.00 2.60
C ARG A 47 0.46 -1.85 3.30
N ILE A 48 -0.61 -1.77 2.52
CA ILE A 48 -1.94 -1.71 3.09
C ILE A 48 -2.24 -2.97 3.89
N GLU A 49 -1.92 -4.14 3.32
CA GLU A 49 -2.15 -5.39 4.02
C GLU A 49 -1.34 -5.48 5.31
N ALA A 50 -0.08 -5.10 5.22
CA ALA A 50 0.77 -5.15 6.40
C ALA A 50 0.26 -4.23 7.50
N LEU A 51 -0.19 -3.05 7.11
CA LEU A 51 -0.69 -2.09 8.09
C LEU A 51 -1.99 -2.55 8.71
N ARG A 52 -2.88 -3.13 7.91
CA ARG A 52 -4.12 -3.67 8.43
C ARG A 52 -3.86 -4.76 9.46
N GLU A 53 -2.90 -5.60 9.16
CA GLU A 53 -2.56 -6.68 10.06
C GLU A 53 -1.98 -6.14 11.36
N GLU A 54 -1.12 -5.15 11.25
CA GLU A 54 -0.52 -4.55 12.42
C GLU A 54 -1.57 -3.87 13.30
N ILE A 55 -2.49 -3.17 12.69
CA ILE A 55 -3.54 -2.49 13.45
C ILE A 55 -4.45 -3.53 14.11
N ALA A 56 -4.78 -4.59 13.39
CA ALA A 56 -5.62 -5.63 13.95
C ALA A 56 -4.96 -6.28 15.14
N LEU A 57 -3.66 -6.54 15.05
CA LEU A 57 -2.94 -7.12 16.18
C LEU A 57 -2.94 -6.18 17.37
N ALA A 58 -2.71 -4.91 17.12
CA ALA A 58 -2.70 -3.93 18.21
C ALA A 58 -4.05 -3.86 18.90
N ASN A 59 -5.12 -4.02 18.14
CA ASN A 59 -6.46 -3.91 18.69
C ASN A 59 -6.94 -5.19 19.35
N SER A 60 -6.18 -6.27 19.22
CA SER A 60 -6.61 -7.53 19.79
C SER A 60 -6.11 -7.73 21.22
N PHE A 61 -5.35 -6.81 21.74
CA PHE A 61 -4.84 -6.90 23.11
C PHE A 61 -5.66 -6.12 24.11
#